data_22d8c24d8c7ddd548b6b0b7cd7767fa5
#
_entry.id   22d8c24d8c7ddd548b6b0b7cd7767fa5
#
_cell.length_a   1.000
_cell.length_b   1.000
_cell.length_c   1.000
_cell.angle_alpha   90.00
_cell.angle_beta   90.00
_cell.angle_gamma   90.00
#
_symmetry.space_group_name_H-M   'P 1'
#
loop_
_entity.id
_entity.type
_entity.pdbx_description
1 polymer ?
#
loop_
_entity_poly.entity_id
_entity_poly.type
_entity_poly.pdbx_seq_one_letter_code
_entity_poly.pdbx_strand_id
1 'polypeptide(L)'
;RRAMTEAMTQPAALIAAARAAALNAHAPYSRFAVGAALLLSDGSVVTGANVENASYGLSLCAETVAVASASAAGRLADIVAVAVIGGLMDTHGVPTGAHVVNPCGRCRQVLNEAAQMGGRDLIVHCGAAEGDAVVIYRLSELLPDAFGPADLGIVQRR
;
A
#
# COMPACT_ATOMS: atom_id res chain seq x y z
N ARG A 1 0.81 20.40 1.97
CA ARG A 1 0.67 20.71 0.53
C ARG A 1 1.95 20.33 -0.23
N ARG A 2 3.17 20.68 0.25
CA ARG A 2 4.44 20.40 -0.44
C ARG A 2 4.68 18.87 -0.56
N ALA A 3 4.51 18.10 0.52
CA ALA A 3 4.68 16.63 0.52
C ALA A 3 3.68 15.92 -0.42
N MET A 4 2.43 16.39 -0.51
CA MET A 4 1.45 15.85 -1.46
C MET A 4 1.85 16.12 -2.91
N THR A 5 2.43 17.30 -3.20
CA THR A 5 2.90 17.64 -4.55
C THR A 5 4.12 16.80 -4.92
N GLU A 6 5.04 16.56 -3.98
CA GLU A 6 6.21 15.69 -4.17
C GLU A 6 5.82 14.21 -4.35
N ALA A 7 4.81 13.71 -3.61
CA ALA A 7 4.28 12.35 -3.78
C ALA A 7 3.66 12.14 -5.17
N MET A 8 3.02 13.16 -5.73
CA MET A 8 2.48 13.12 -7.10
C MET A 8 3.58 13.26 -8.16
N THR A 9 4.72 13.89 -7.83
CA THR A 9 5.81 14.17 -8.77
C THR A 9 6.96 13.17 -8.71
N GLN A 10 7.04 12.32 -7.66
CA GLN A 10 8.12 11.33 -7.48
C GLN A 10 7.60 9.93 -7.13
N PRO A 11 6.76 9.30 -7.97
CA PRO A 11 6.31 7.93 -7.73
C PRO A 11 7.47 6.93 -7.66
N ALA A 12 8.57 7.21 -8.36
CA ALA A 12 9.73 6.33 -8.44
C ALA A 12 10.37 6.04 -7.07
N ALA A 13 10.49 7.04 -6.18
CA ALA A 13 11.08 6.85 -4.86
C ALA A 13 10.20 5.94 -3.96
N LEU A 14 8.87 6.13 -4.02
CA LEU A 14 7.95 5.33 -3.24
C LEU A 14 7.85 3.89 -3.78
N ILE A 15 7.87 3.72 -5.10
CA ILE A 15 7.96 2.39 -5.76
C ILE A 15 9.27 1.69 -5.37
N ALA A 16 10.40 2.41 -5.35
CA ALA A 16 11.68 1.83 -4.93
C ALA A 16 11.65 1.35 -3.47
N ALA A 17 11.01 2.11 -2.56
CA ALA A 17 10.82 1.70 -1.18
C ALA A 17 9.93 0.45 -1.07
N ALA A 18 8.85 0.36 -1.86
CA ALA A 18 8.01 -0.82 -1.92
C ALA A 18 8.76 -2.05 -2.45
N ARG A 19 9.62 -1.88 -3.47
CA ARG A 19 10.49 -2.96 -3.99
C ARG A 19 11.47 -3.45 -2.93
N ALA A 20 12.11 -2.54 -2.20
CA ALA A 20 13.01 -2.90 -1.11
C ALA A 20 12.28 -3.69 -0.01
N ALA A 21 11.06 -3.28 0.35
CA ALA A 21 10.24 -3.98 1.34
C ALA A 21 9.88 -5.40 0.87
N ALA A 22 9.56 -5.60 -0.41
CA ALA A 22 9.18 -6.90 -0.97
C ALA A 22 10.27 -7.97 -0.84
N LEU A 23 11.54 -7.58 -0.73
CA LEU A 23 12.65 -8.51 -0.48
C LEU A 23 12.55 -9.22 0.88
N ASN A 24 11.79 -8.66 1.82
CA ASN A 24 11.54 -9.25 3.14
C ASN A 24 10.22 -10.00 3.22
N ALA A 25 9.52 -10.22 2.11
CA ALA A 25 8.25 -10.94 2.09
C ALA A 25 8.41 -12.38 2.58
N HIS A 26 7.51 -12.80 3.47
CA HIS A 26 7.39 -14.19 3.87
C HIS A 26 6.25 -14.83 3.10
N ALA A 27 6.55 -15.39 1.92
CA ALA A 27 5.56 -15.96 1.02
C ALA A 27 5.95 -17.38 0.54
N PRO A 28 6.13 -18.35 1.47
CA PRO A 28 6.59 -19.69 1.12
C PRO A 28 5.55 -20.52 0.36
N TYR A 29 4.27 -20.19 0.49
CA TYR A 29 3.16 -20.96 -0.09
C TYR A 29 2.82 -20.48 -1.51
N SER A 30 2.59 -19.18 -1.68
CA SER A 30 2.25 -18.62 -2.98
C SER A 30 3.46 -18.37 -3.87
N ARG A 31 4.63 -18.17 -3.27
CA ARG A 31 5.85 -17.70 -3.96
C ARG A 31 5.64 -16.34 -4.65
N PHE A 32 4.70 -15.53 -4.16
CA PHE A 32 4.39 -14.20 -4.68
C PHE A 32 4.72 -13.15 -3.63
N ALA A 33 5.80 -12.40 -3.84
CA ALA A 33 6.22 -11.34 -2.94
C ALA A 33 5.52 -10.03 -3.29
N VAL A 34 5.03 -9.35 -2.26
CA VAL A 34 4.43 -8.01 -2.37
C VAL A 34 5.12 -7.09 -1.38
N GLY A 35 5.41 -5.88 -1.83
CA GLY A 35 5.87 -4.80 -0.98
C GLY A 35 4.98 -3.58 -1.09
N ALA A 36 4.82 -2.89 0.01
CA ALA A 36 4.09 -1.64 0.09
C ALA A 36 4.93 -0.56 0.79
N ALA A 37 4.75 0.68 0.36
CA ALA A 37 5.34 1.84 1.00
C ALA A 37 4.28 2.94 1.14
N LEU A 38 4.09 3.43 2.36
CA LEU A 38 3.19 4.54 2.67
C LEU A 38 4.00 5.82 2.76
N LEU A 39 3.56 6.87 2.10
CA LEU A 39 4.06 8.22 2.32
C LEU A 39 3.20 8.89 3.39
N LEU A 40 3.83 9.45 4.41
CA LEU A 40 3.16 10.23 5.44
C LEU A 40 3.25 11.73 5.14
N SER A 41 2.39 12.51 5.78
CA SER A 41 2.24 13.95 5.54
C SER A 41 3.48 14.79 5.85
N ASP A 42 4.41 14.27 6.66
CA ASP A 42 5.70 14.88 6.96
C ASP A 42 6.83 14.45 6.01
N GLY A 43 6.52 13.61 5.02
CA GLY A 43 7.49 13.07 4.06
C GLY A 43 8.16 11.77 4.50
N SER A 44 7.93 11.29 5.71
CA SER A 44 8.45 9.99 6.15
C SER A 44 7.73 8.83 5.44
N VAL A 45 8.40 7.68 5.37
CA VAL A 45 7.92 6.48 4.70
C VAL A 45 7.80 5.33 5.68
N VAL A 46 6.67 4.63 5.65
CA VAL A 46 6.43 3.37 6.39
C VAL A 46 6.24 2.25 5.39
N THR A 47 6.96 1.14 5.55
CA THR A 47 6.91 0.03 4.61
C THR A 47 6.28 -1.22 5.21
N GLY A 48 5.84 -2.12 4.35
CA GLY A 48 5.35 -3.45 4.71
C GLY A 48 5.62 -4.45 3.59
N ALA A 49 5.67 -5.71 3.95
CA ALA A 49 5.75 -6.83 3.04
C ALA A 49 4.69 -7.86 3.43
N ASN A 50 4.24 -8.70 2.50
CA ASN A 50 3.25 -9.71 2.82
C ASN A 50 3.84 -10.80 3.72
N VAL A 51 3.02 -11.27 4.64
CA VAL A 51 3.34 -12.33 5.60
C VAL A 51 2.31 -13.43 5.47
N GLU A 52 2.69 -14.54 4.87
CA GLU A 52 1.84 -15.71 4.79
C GLU A 52 1.92 -16.54 6.07
N ASN A 53 0.88 -17.30 6.32
CA ASN A 53 0.79 -18.20 7.45
C ASN A 53 0.34 -19.58 6.96
N ALA A 54 0.80 -20.65 7.59
CA ALA A 54 0.33 -22.02 7.32
C ALA A 54 -1.18 -22.14 7.50
N SER A 55 -1.77 -21.37 8.41
CA SER A 55 -3.19 -21.10 8.46
C SER A 55 -3.52 -19.95 7.50
N TYR A 56 -3.88 -20.25 6.26
CA TYR A 56 -3.95 -19.30 5.15
C TYR A 56 -4.82 -18.07 5.43
N GLY A 57 -5.91 -18.22 6.20
CA GLY A 57 -6.78 -17.12 6.59
C GLY A 57 -6.12 -16.05 7.47
N LEU A 58 -4.97 -16.35 8.08
CA LEU A 58 -4.21 -15.42 8.93
C LEU A 58 -3.15 -14.64 8.15
N SER A 59 -2.98 -14.91 6.86
CA SER A 59 -2.02 -14.21 6.01
C SER A 59 -2.36 -12.72 5.88
N LEU A 60 -1.33 -11.87 5.87
CA LEU A 60 -1.46 -10.43 5.77
C LEU A 60 -0.83 -9.91 4.48
N CYS A 61 -1.56 -9.03 3.79
CA CYS A 61 -1.03 -8.30 2.64
C CYS A 61 -0.03 -7.23 3.08
N ALA A 62 0.89 -6.87 2.19
CA ALA A 62 1.92 -5.86 2.44
C ALA A 62 1.34 -4.50 2.85
N GLU A 63 0.28 -4.06 2.19
CA GLU A 63 -0.41 -2.79 2.48
C GLU A 63 -1.02 -2.81 3.89
N THR A 64 -1.64 -3.94 4.28
CA THR A 64 -2.20 -4.11 5.63
C THR A 64 -1.11 -4.04 6.70
N VAL A 65 0.05 -4.67 6.47
CA VAL A 65 1.20 -4.62 7.38
C VAL A 65 1.70 -3.17 7.51
N ALA A 66 1.87 -2.46 6.40
CA ALA A 66 2.31 -1.07 6.42
C ALA A 66 1.32 -0.15 7.15
N VAL A 67 0.02 -0.26 6.88
CA VAL A 67 -1.02 0.54 7.56
C VAL A 67 -1.09 0.22 9.05
N ALA A 68 -1.00 -1.05 9.43
CA ALA A 68 -0.97 -1.47 10.84
C ALA A 68 0.27 -0.88 11.56
N SER A 69 1.43 -0.88 10.91
CA SER A 69 2.65 -0.26 11.46
C SER A 69 2.50 1.25 11.65
N ALA A 70 1.95 1.95 10.66
CA ALA A 70 1.66 3.39 10.78
C ALA A 70 0.64 3.67 11.90
N SER A 71 -0.41 2.84 12.01
CA SER A 71 -1.41 2.94 13.07
C SER A 71 -0.80 2.73 14.46
N ALA A 72 0.06 1.71 14.63
CA ALA A 72 0.76 1.42 15.89
C ALA A 72 1.67 2.58 16.32
N ALA A 73 2.18 3.36 15.35
CA ALA A 73 2.95 4.57 15.61
C ALA A 73 2.08 5.84 15.82
N GLY A 74 0.75 5.70 15.88
CA GLY A 74 -0.18 6.83 16.01
C GLY A 74 -0.30 7.70 14.74
N ARG A 75 0.04 7.16 13.57
CA ARG A 75 0.20 7.90 12.31
C ARG A 75 -0.82 7.51 11.23
N LEU A 76 -1.91 6.81 11.60
CA LEU A 76 -2.92 6.34 10.62
C LEU A 76 -3.48 7.48 9.75
N ALA A 77 -3.85 8.60 10.38
CA ALA A 77 -4.42 9.76 9.70
C ALA A 77 -3.40 10.56 8.87
N ASP A 78 -2.11 10.29 9.01
CA ASP A 78 -1.04 10.99 8.30
C ASP A 78 -0.74 10.39 6.92
N ILE A 79 -1.28 9.24 6.59
CA ILE A 79 -1.04 8.57 5.31
C ILE A 79 -1.61 9.42 4.18
N VAL A 80 -0.79 9.74 3.17
CA VAL A 80 -1.15 10.57 2.01
C VAL A 80 -1.08 9.83 0.68
N ALA A 81 -0.21 8.83 0.58
CA ALA A 81 -0.08 7.99 -0.61
C ALA A 81 0.42 6.60 -0.24
N VAL A 82 0.21 5.65 -1.13
CA VAL A 82 0.73 4.28 -1.04
C VAL A 82 1.31 3.86 -2.38
N ALA A 83 2.44 3.17 -2.35
CA ALA A 83 2.93 2.40 -3.48
C ALA A 83 2.81 0.92 -3.18
N VAL A 84 2.44 0.13 -4.17
CA VAL A 84 2.41 -1.32 -4.11
C VAL A 84 3.08 -1.92 -5.34
N ILE A 85 3.90 -2.93 -5.12
CA ILE A 85 4.49 -3.75 -6.17
C ILE A 85 4.40 -5.22 -5.78
N GLY A 86 4.50 -6.10 -6.74
CA GLY A 86 4.58 -7.55 -6.47
C GLY A 86 5.03 -8.33 -7.67
N GLY A 87 5.38 -9.59 -7.43
CA GLY A 87 5.79 -10.52 -8.48
C GLY A 87 6.10 -11.90 -7.93
N LEU A 88 6.12 -12.89 -8.82
CA LEU A 88 6.58 -14.23 -8.48
C LEU A 88 8.04 -14.20 -8.07
N MET A 89 8.38 -14.92 -7.02
CA MET A 89 9.75 -15.04 -6.55
C MET A 89 10.55 -15.96 -7.47
N ASP A 90 11.76 -15.55 -7.79
CA ASP A 90 12.78 -16.43 -8.36
C ASP A 90 13.30 -17.47 -7.33
N THR A 91 14.34 -18.22 -7.70
CA THR A 91 14.95 -19.23 -6.82
C THR A 91 15.65 -18.65 -5.59
N HIS A 92 15.95 -17.35 -5.60
CA HIS A 92 16.56 -16.60 -4.48
C HIS A 92 15.55 -15.85 -3.63
N GLY A 93 14.24 -15.94 -3.95
CA GLY A 93 13.18 -15.24 -3.24
C GLY A 93 12.98 -13.78 -3.66
N VAL A 94 13.59 -13.38 -4.77
CA VAL A 94 13.46 -12.01 -5.32
C VAL A 94 12.22 -11.94 -6.20
N PRO A 95 11.31 -10.96 -6.00
CA PRO A 95 10.17 -10.79 -6.88
C PRO A 95 10.60 -10.36 -8.29
N THR A 96 9.97 -10.94 -9.29
CA THR A 96 10.29 -10.73 -10.72
C THR A 96 9.04 -10.37 -11.51
N GLY A 97 9.24 -9.86 -12.72
CA GLY A 97 8.19 -9.60 -13.69
C GLY A 97 7.76 -8.13 -13.77
N ALA A 98 7.29 -7.77 -14.96
CA ALA A 98 6.91 -6.40 -15.31
C ALA A 98 5.39 -6.15 -15.24
N HIS A 99 4.61 -7.08 -14.68
CA HIS A 99 3.17 -6.90 -14.52
C HIS A 99 2.86 -5.99 -13.33
N VAL A 100 2.08 -4.94 -13.59
CA VAL A 100 1.65 -3.98 -12.56
C VAL A 100 0.67 -4.65 -11.59
N VAL A 101 0.91 -4.52 -10.30
CA VAL A 101 0.09 -5.10 -9.23
C VAL A 101 -0.72 -4.01 -8.55
N ASN A 102 -2.03 -4.25 -8.44
CA ASN A 102 -2.96 -3.37 -7.74
C ASN A 102 -3.28 -3.93 -6.35
N PRO A 103 -3.66 -3.08 -5.37
CA PRO A 103 -4.09 -3.54 -4.06
C PRO A 103 -5.36 -4.41 -4.19
N CYS A 104 -5.40 -5.52 -3.45
CA CYS A 104 -6.58 -6.39 -3.40
C CYS A 104 -7.77 -5.68 -2.74
N GLY A 105 -8.99 -6.24 -2.86
CA GLY A 105 -10.18 -5.62 -2.29
C GLY A 105 -10.11 -5.37 -0.78
N ARG A 106 -9.54 -6.30 -0.02
CA ARG A 106 -9.29 -6.12 1.42
C ARG A 106 -8.38 -4.94 1.70
N CYS A 107 -7.29 -4.79 0.96
CA CYS A 107 -6.34 -3.69 1.14
C CYS A 107 -6.95 -2.34 0.77
N ARG A 108 -7.80 -2.29 -0.26
CA ARG A 108 -8.54 -1.06 -0.60
C ARG A 108 -9.42 -0.60 0.56
N GLN A 109 -10.09 -1.53 1.24
CA GLN A 109 -10.89 -1.22 2.43
C GLN A 109 -10.01 -0.76 3.61
N VAL A 110 -8.87 -1.41 3.86
CA VAL A 110 -7.91 -0.98 4.90
C VAL A 110 -7.37 0.43 4.63
N LEU A 111 -7.03 0.73 3.37
CA LEU A 111 -6.59 2.06 2.95
C LEU A 111 -7.70 3.11 3.06
N ASN A 112 -8.96 2.72 2.83
CA ASN A 112 -10.11 3.63 2.97
C ASN A 112 -10.29 4.12 4.40
N GLU A 113 -10.05 3.29 5.41
CA GLU A 113 -10.02 3.72 6.82
C GLU A 113 -9.04 4.88 7.01
N ALA A 114 -7.79 4.69 6.58
CA ALA A 114 -6.76 5.72 6.68
C ALA A 114 -7.12 7.00 5.88
N ALA A 115 -7.68 6.83 4.69
CA ALA A 115 -8.11 7.95 3.85
C ALA A 115 -9.16 8.81 4.55
N GLN A 116 -10.21 8.19 5.08
CA GLN A 116 -11.29 8.90 5.76
C GLN A 116 -10.84 9.52 7.09
N MET A 117 -10.05 8.78 7.90
CA MET A 117 -9.48 9.31 9.14
C MET A 117 -8.55 10.51 8.89
N GLY A 118 -7.79 10.50 7.80
CA GLY A 118 -6.94 11.61 7.38
C GLY A 118 -7.68 12.72 6.62
N GLY A 119 -8.98 12.51 6.35
CA GLY A 119 -9.83 13.45 5.63
C GLY A 119 -9.33 13.74 4.22
N ARG A 120 -8.80 12.76 3.48
CA ARG A 120 -8.27 12.91 2.12
C ARG A 120 -8.46 11.66 1.28
N ASP A 121 -8.47 11.81 -0.03
CA ASP A 121 -8.38 10.69 -0.96
C ASP A 121 -6.90 10.33 -1.16
N LEU A 122 -6.54 9.06 -0.99
CA LEU A 122 -5.15 8.61 -1.12
C LEU A 122 -4.76 8.46 -2.59
N ILE A 123 -3.50 8.78 -2.88
CA ILE A 123 -2.89 8.44 -4.16
C ILE A 123 -2.31 7.03 -4.08
N VAL A 124 -2.64 6.18 -5.04
CA VAL A 124 -2.21 4.78 -5.11
C VAL A 124 -1.30 4.61 -6.34
N HIS A 125 -0.02 4.36 -6.08
CA HIS A 125 0.97 4.06 -7.11
C HIS A 125 1.08 2.54 -7.25
N CYS A 126 0.64 2.01 -8.37
CA CYS A 126 0.69 0.59 -8.67
C CYS A 126 1.86 0.32 -9.63
N GLY A 127 2.81 -0.47 -9.20
CA GLY A 127 4.00 -0.81 -9.98
C GLY A 127 4.20 -2.31 -10.15
N ALA A 128 5.26 -2.66 -10.84
CA ALA A 128 5.71 -4.03 -11.03
C ALA A 128 6.99 -4.30 -10.21
N ALA A 129 7.35 -5.58 -10.06
CA ALA A 129 8.62 -5.96 -9.45
C ALA A 129 9.81 -5.41 -10.24
N GLU A 130 9.71 -5.40 -11.56
CA GLU A 130 10.74 -4.94 -12.49
C GLU A 130 10.21 -3.90 -13.47
N GLY A 131 11.13 -3.12 -14.07
CA GLY A 131 10.78 -2.11 -15.09
C GLY A 131 10.20 -0.83 -14.51
N ASP A 132 9.73 0.06 -15.40
CA ASP A 132 9.32 1.42 -15.06
C ASP A 132 7.79 1.64 -15.14
N ALA A 133 7.03 0.56 -15.40
CA ALA A 133 5.58 0.67 -15.52
C ALA A 133 4.96 1.03 -14.15
N VAL A 134 4.25 2.14 -14.11
CA VAL A 134 3.49 2.60 -12.95
C VAL A 134 2.14 3.13 -13.41
N VAL A 135 1.07 2.68 -12.75
CA VAL A 135 -0.27 3.22 -12.92
C VAL A 135 -0.66 3.92 -11.63
N ILE A 136 -1.21 5.12 -11.75
CA ILE A 136 -1.57 5.95 -10.60
C ILE A 136 -3.08 6.09 -10.55
N TYR A 137 -3.65 5.82 -9.38
CA TYR A 137 -5.08 5.96 -9.10
C TYR A 137 -5.31 6.86 -7.88
N ARG A 138 -6.51 7.40 -7.80
CA ARG A 138 -7.09 7.78 -6.50
C ARG A 138 -7.73 6.55 -5.87
N LEU A 139 -7.70 6.44 -4.56
CA LEU A 139 -8.32 5.30 -3.88
C LEU A 139 -9.82 5.21 -4.15
N SER A 140 -10.51 6.35 -4.26
CA SER A 140 -11.95 6.41 -4.62
C SER A 140 -12.27 5.80 -5.99
N GLU A 141 -11.31 5.77 -6.92
CA GLU A 141 -11.49 5.10 -8.22
C GLU A 141 -11.40 3.56 -8.07
N LEU A 142 -10.62 3.08 -7.10
CA LEU A 142 -10.43 1.65 -6.83
C LEU A 142 -11.47 1.06 -5.87
N LEU A 143 -12.13 1.90 -5.08
CA LEU A 143 -13.17 1.52 -4.13
C LEU A 143 -14.28 2.59 -4.11
N PRO A 144 -15.11 2.66 -5.15
CA PRO A 144 -16.24 3.58 -5.20
C PRO A 144 -17.29 3.23 -4.14
N ASP A 145 -18.00 4.23 -3.64
CA ASP A 145 -19.10 4.09 -2.66
C ASP A 145 -18.71 3.28 -1.41
N ALA A 146 -17.46 3.47 -0.95
CA ALA A 146 -16.89 2.67 0.12
C ALA A 146 -17.54 2.96 1.48
N PHE A 147 -17.89 1.91 2.22
CA PHE A 147 -18.25 1.99 3.62
C PHE A 147 -17.01 2.33 4.46
N GLY A 148 -17.18 3.24 5.44
CA GLY A 148 -16.06 3.62 6.30
C GLY A 148 -16.47 4.45 7.52
N PRO A 149 -15.51 5.08 8.21
CA PRO A 149 -15.74 5.86 9.43
C PRO A 149 -16.81 6.95 9.29
N ALA A 150 -16.98 7.53 8.12
CA ALA A 150 -18.00 8.53 7.85
C ALA A 150 -19.43 7.97 7.97
N ASP A 151 -19.64 6.69 7.64
CA ASP A 151 -20.95 6.03 7.75
C ASP A 151 -21.33 5.77 9.21
N LEU A 152 -20.33 5.70 10.09
CA LEU A 152 -20.49 5.52 11.53
C LEU A 152 -20.46 6.85 12.30
N GLY A 153 -20.40 7.98 11.62
CA GLY A 153 -20.35 9.31 12.25
C GLY A 153 -19.04 9.63 12.97
N ILE A 154 -17.97 8.85 12.73
CA ILE A 154 -16.65 9.07 13.36
C ILE A 154 -15.96 10.28 12.72
N VAL A 155 -16.14 10.46 11.42
CA VAL A 155 -15.67 11.63 10.66
C VAL A 155 -16.80 12.18 9.80
N GLN A 156 -16.65 13.43 9.33
CA GLN A 156 -17.66 14.01 8.44
C GLN A 156 -17.58 13.40 7.05
N ARG A 157 -18.74 13.15 6.42
CA ARG A 157 -18.80 12.83 4.99
C ARG A 157 -18.32 14.04 4.18
N ARG A 158 -17.47 13.79 3.23
CA ARG A 158 -17.05 14.77 2.22
C ARG A 158 -17.94 14.70 1.00
#